data_155a382068b76114f2a467dfe06c43e8
#
_entry.id   155a382068b76114f2a467dfe06c43e8
#
_cell.length_a   1.000
_cell.length_b   1.000
_cell.length_c   1.000
_cell.angle_alpha   90.00
_cell.angle_beta   90.00
_cell.angle_gamma   90.00
#
_symmetry.space_group_name_H-M   'P 1'
#
loop_
_entity.id
_entity.type
_entity.pdbx_description
1 polymer ?
#
loop_
_entity_poly.entity_id
_entity_poly.type
_entity_poly.pdbx_seq_one_letter_code
_entity_poly.pdbx_strand_id
1 'polypeptide(L)'
;MEKFEQEKEREIYYAKIDFFTNVAHEIRTPLTLINGPLENILLKKTVDPEIREDLNIMKQNTERLLSLTNQLLDFRKTESQGFRLNFAECNVTEVLKETYNRFTSLARQRELDFVLNVGEQDFYAHVNKEAFTKIVSNLLNNAVKYAETYVHVFLEMNGIGEKRMFYIRTVNDGVIIPNEMKEEIFKPFVRFNEKEDGKVTTGTGIGLALSRSLAELHQGSLMMLEGEEANVFCLSLPVEQDSVIKLTSEYKSVEEENVVERRTELADSRGEQPGVL
;
A
#
# COMPACT_ATOMS: atom_id res chain seq x y z
N MET A 1 14.39 29.82 -17.05
CA MET A 1 13.08 29.40 -17.62
C MET A 1 12.65 28.05 -17.08
N GLU A 2 13.47 27.03 -17.11
CA GLU A 2 13.16 25.66 -16.65
C GLU A 2 12.68 25.54 -15.18
N LYS A 3 13.34 26.23 -14.22
CA LYS A 3 12.90 26.26 -12.82
C LYS A 3 11.52 26.89 -12.62
N PHE A 4 11.19 27.92 -13.37
CA PHE A 4 9.90 28.60 -13.26
C PHE A 4 8.76 27.76 -13.87
N GLU A 5 9.04 27.02 -14.93
CA GLU A 5 8.09 26.05 -15.50
C GLU A 5 7.83 24.90 -14.55
N GLN A 6 8.88 24.33 -13.93
CA GLN A 6 8.75 23.27 -12.93
C GLN A 6 7.98 23.71 -11.67
N GLU A 7 8.22 24.93 -11.17
CA GLU A 7 7.45 25.49 -10.05
C GLU A 7 5.97 25.65 -10.40
N LYS A 8 5.66 26.16 -11.58
CA LYS A 8 4.29 26.34 -12.04
C LYS A 8 3.55 25.01 -12.25
N GLU A 9 4.22 24.00 -12.82
CA GLU A 9 3.65 22.65 -12.94
C GLU A 9 3.36 22.04 -11.58
N ARG A 10 4.26 22.24 -10.62
CA ARG A 10 4.10 21.78 -9.24
C ARG A 10 2.92 22.47 -8.52
N GLU A 11 2.77 23.78 -8.69
CA GLU A 11 1.62 24.52 -8.14
C GLU A 11 0.28 24.01 -8.71
N ILE A 12 0.22 23.81 -10.03
CA ILE A 12 -0.97 23.27 -10.71
C ILE A 12 -1.26 21.85 -10.20
N TYR A 13 -0.23 21.03 -10.01
CA TYR A 13 -0.37 19.67 -9.49
C TYR A 13 -0.97 19.68 -8.07
N TYR A 14 -0.44 20.47 -7.15
CA TYR A 14 -0.96 20.55 -5.78
C TYR A 14 -2.38 21.14 -5.75
N ALA A 15 -2.65 22.19 -6.52
CA ALA A 15 -4.01 22.74 -6.62
C ALA A 15 -5.03 21.71 -7.13
N LYS A 16 -4.64 20.85 -8.08
CA LYS A 16 -5.46 19.74 -8.58
C LYS A 16 -5.70 18.68 -7.51
N ILE A 17 -4.69 18.32 -6.73
CA ILE A 17 -4.81 17.38 -5.60
C ILE A 17 -5.74 17.94 -4.52
N ASP A 18 -5.58 19.21 -4.14
CA ASP A 18 -6.41 19.87 -3.14
C ASP A 18 -7.89 19.97 -3.57
N PHE A 19 -8.13 20.29 -4.83
CA PHE A 19 -9.49 20.30 -5.40
C PHE A 19 -10.14 18.92 -5.30
N PHE A 20 -9.47 17.88 -5.78
CA PHE A 20 -10.03 16.52 -5.73
C PHE A 20 -10.22 16.02 -4.29
N THR A 21 -9.36 16.44 -3.36
CA THR A 21 -9.49 16.10 -1.94
C THR A 21 -10.75 16.69 -1.33
N ASN A 22 -11.03 17.95 -1.61
CA ASN A 22 -12.25 18.61 -1.14
C ASN A 22 -13.50 17.96 -1.73
N VAL A 23 -13.50 17.67 -3.03
CA VAL A 23 -14.57 16.95 -3.70
C VAL A 23 -14.76 15.54 -3.09
N ALA A 24 -13.68 14.83 -2.77
CA ALA A 24 -13.77 13.51 -2.13
C ALA A 24 -14.43 13.58 -0.75
N HIS A 25 -14.11 14.57 0.06
CA HIS A 25 -14.75 14.76 1.37
C HIS A 25 -16.25 15.05 1.22
N GLU A 26 -16.62 15.93 0.27
CA GLU A 26 -18.02 16.28 0.01
C GLU A 26 -18.83 15.12 -0.57
N ILE A 27 -18.22 14.22 -1.34
CA ILE A 27 -18.88 13.03 -1.90
C ILE A 27 -18.98 11.89 -0.86
N ARG A 28 -18.00 11.73 0.03
CA ARG A 28 -18.00 10.66 1.05
C ARG A 28 -19.25 10.73 1.93
N THR A 29 -19.62 11.91 2.39
CA THR A 29 -20.74 12.11 3.32
C THR A 29 -22.08 11.61 2.75
N PRO A 30 -22.57 12.05 1.56
CA PRO A 30 -23.82 11.54 0.99
C PRO A 30 -23.74 10.05 0.66
N LEU A 31 -22.60 9.53 0.21
CA LEU A 31 -22.45 8.09 -0.05
C LEU A 31 -22.58 7.25 1.22
N THR A 32 -22.02 7.69 2.34
CA THR A 32 -22.18 7.02 3.63
C THR A 32 -23.65 7.02 4.08
N LEU A 33 -24.35 8.13 3.85
CA LEU A 33 -25.78 8.26 4.16
C LEU A 33 -26.67 7.40 3.25
N ILE A 34 -26.23 7.06 2.04
CA ILE A 34 -26.91 6.13 1.12
C ILE A 34 -26.64 4.67 1.52
N ASN A 35 -25.39 4.33 1.86
CA ASN A 35 -24.98 2.95 2.14
C ASN A 35 -25.73 2.36 3.35
N GLY A 36 -25.88 3.12 4.42
CA GLY A 36 -26.57 2.66 5.63
C GLY A 36 -28.02 2.20 5.40
N PRO A 37 -28.91 3.01 4.80
CA PRO A 37 -30.25 2.59 4.43
C PRO A 37 -30.30 1.40 3.47
N LEU A 38 -29.39 1.33 2.48
CA LEU A 38 -29.31 0.20 1.55
C LEU A 38 -29.03 -1.11 2.30
N GLU A 39 -28.05 -1.12 3.20
CA GLU A 39 -27.73 -2.29 4.03
C GLU A 39 -28.94 -2.71 4.89
N ASN A 40 -29.60 -1.74 5.54
CA ASN A 40 -30.77 -2.01 6.36
C ASN A 40 -31.93 -2.62 5.56
N ILE A 41 -32.15 -2.19 4.31
CA ILE A 41 -33.19 -2.76 3.45
C ILE A 41 -32.79 -4.17 3.01
N LEU A 42 -31.55 -4.40 2.61
CA LEU A 42 -31.03 -5.70 2.16
C LEU A 42 -31.07 -6.77 3.26
N LEU A 43 -30.97 -6.38 4.53
CA LEU A 43 -31.11 -7.29 5.68
C LEU A 43 -32.55 -7.79 5.89
N LYS A 44 -33.58 -7.10 5.34
CA LYS A 44 -34.97 -7.53 5.46
C LYS A 44 -35.25 -8.74 4.55
N LYS A 45 -35.82 -9.78 5.12
CA LYS A 45 -36.16 -11.02 4.39
C LYS A 45 -37.32 -10.83 3.38
N THR A 46 -38.08 -9.76 3.50
CA THR A 46 -39.33 -9.47 2.73
C THR A 46 -39.10 -8.66 1.46
N VAL A 47 -37.84 -8.42 1.06
CA VAL A 47 -37.52 -7.67 -0.17
C VAL A 47 -37.71 -8.59 -1.37
N ASP A 48 -38.46 -8.09 -2.37
CA ASP A 48 -38.63 -8.75 -3.65
C ASP A 48 -37.29 -9.10 -4.31
N PRO A 49 -37.12 -10.28 -4.92
CA PRO A 49 -35.88 -10.69 -5.55
C PRO A 49 -35.35 -9.72 -6.61
N GLU A 50 -36.22 -9.14 -7.45
CA GLU A 50 -35.83 -8.18 -8.49
C GLU A 50 -35.32 -6.88 -7.86
N ILE A 51 -36.05 -6.37 -6.88
CA ILE A 51 -35.64 -5.15 -6.11
C ILE A 51 -34.35 -5.43 -5.35
N ARG A 52 -34.16 -6.65 -4.85
CA ARG A 52 -32.91 -7.02 -4.14
C ARG A 52 -31.69 -6.97 -5.06
N GLU A 53 -31.82 -7.37 -6.33
CA GLU A 53 -30.75 -7.31 -7.31
C GLU A 53 -30.35 -5.85 -7.59
N ASP A 54 -31.32 -4.96 -7.82
CA ASP A 54 -31.09 -3.52 -8.01
C ASP A 54 -30.42 -2.89 -6.79
N LEU A 55 -30.86 -3.21 -5.58
CA LEU A 55 -30.28 -2.71 -4.33
C LEU A 55 -28.84 -3.21 -4.14
N ASN A 56 -28.52 -4.45 -4.54
CA ASN A 56 -27.14 -4.95 -4.53
C ASN A 56 -26.25 -4.19 -5.51
N ILE A 57 -26.74 -3.89 -6.72
CA ILE A 57 -26.04 -3.06 -7.70
C ILE A 57 -25.77 -1.66 -7.13
N MET A 58 -26.78 -1.03 -6.51
CA MET A 58 -26.63 0.29 -5.87
C MET A 58 -25.58 0.24 -4.74
N LYS A 59 -25.64 -0.79 -3.88
CA LYS A 59 -24.66 -1.00 -2.80
C LYS A 59 -23.25 -1.11 -3.33
N GLN A 60 -23.02 -1.98 -4.32
CA GLN A 60 -21.70 -2.17 -4.93
C GLN A 60 -21.14 -0.87 -5.52
N ASN A 61 -21.97 -0.08 -6.20
CA ASN A 61 -21.55 1.21 -6.76
C ASN A 61 -21.24 2.24 -5.66
N THR A 62 -22.04 2.28 -4.59
CA THR A 62 -21.80 3.16 -3.43
C THR A 62 -20.50 2.80 -2.72
N GLU A 63 -20.26 1.52 -2.43
CA GLU A 63 -19.01 1.02 -1.83
C GLU A 63 -17.80 1.32 -2.72
N ARG A 64 -17.96 1.17 -4.03
CA ARG A 64 -16.93 1.52 -5.00
C ARG A 64 -16.58 3.01 -4.94
N LEU A 65 -17.56 3.90 -4.95
CA LEU A 65 -17.33 5.35 -4.84
C LEU A 65 -16.69 5.73 -3.51
N LEU A 66 -17.12 5.12 -2.39
CA LEU A 66 -16.47 5.28 -1.08
C LEU A 66 -15.00 4.84 -1.11
N SER A 67 -14.71 3.69 -1.73
CA SER A 67 -13.32 3.21 -1.91
C SER A 67 -12.47 4.21 -2.70
N LEU A 68 -13.00 4.77 -3.78
CA LEU A 68 -12.32 5.76 -4.62
C LEU A 68 -12.02 7.06 -3.85
N THR A 69 -13.00 7.57 -3.09
CA THR A 69 -12.80 8.76 -2.26
C THR A 69 -11.75 8.51 -1.17
N ASN A 70 -11.75 7.32 -0.56
CA ASN A 70 -10.75 6.95 0.44
C ASN A 70 -9.34 6.87 -0.15
N GLN A 71 -9.17 6.26 -1.33
CA GLN A 71 -7.88 6.21 -2.02
C GLN A 71 -7.32 7.61 -2.30
N LEU A 72 -8.18 8.55 -2.73
CA LEU A 72 -7.77 9.92 -2.99
C LEU A 72 -7.33 10.64 -1.71
N LEU A 73 -8.06 10.45 -0.62
CA LEU A 73 -7.71 11.06 0.67
C LEU A 73 -6.43 10.43 1.27
N ASP A 74 -6.25 9.13 1.12
CA ASP A 74 -5.01 8.47 1.53
C ASP A 74 -3.83 8.96 0.71
N PHE A 75 -4.00 9.11 -0.62
CA PHE A 75 -2.96 9.69 -1.48
C PHE A 75 -2.59 11.13 -1.03
N ARG A 76 -3.59 11.97 -0.74
CA ARG A 76 -3.35 13.32 -0.22
C ARG A 76 -2.55 13.32 1.09
N LYS A 77 -2.84 12.38 1.99
CA LYS A 77 -2.08 12.24 3.25
C LYS A 77 -0.61 11.92 2.98
N THR A 78 -0.32 11.01 2.04
CA THR A 78 1.07 10.67 1.70
C THR A 78 1.85 11.83 1.08
N GLU A 79 1.18 12.71 0.35
CA GLU A 79 1.77 13.92 -0.24
C GLU A 79 1.94 15.08 0.76
N SER A 80 1.33 14.99 1.96
CA SER A 80 1.42 16.05 2.96
C SER A 80 2.79 16.05 3.65
N GLN A 81 3.38 17.23 3.83
CA GLN A 81 4.64 17.39 4.55
C GLN A 81 4.51 16.86 5.99
N GLY A 82 5.47 16.04 6.41
CA GLY A 82 5.53 15.50 7.77
C GLY A 82 4.66 14.26 8.03
N PHE A 83 3.97 13.72 7.03
CA PHE A 83 3.29 12.43 7.19
C PHE A 83 4.33 11.33 7.43
N ARG A 84 4.10 10.51 8.46
CA ARG A 84 4.97 9.40 8.83
C ARG A 84 4.17 8.14 9.06
N LEU A 85 4.76 7.02 8.68
CA LEU A 85 4.22 5.70 8.97
C LEU A 85 4.74 5.21 10.34
N ASN A 86 3.89 4.52 11.08
CA ASN A 86 4.30 3.79 12.28
C ASN A 86 4.72 2.39 11.86
N PHE A 87 5.98 2.05 12.09
CA PHE A 87 6.54 0.74 11.76
C PHE A 87 6.47 -0.19 12.97
N ALA A 88 6.13 -1.44 12.74
CA ALA A 88 6.15 -2.52 13.71
C ALA A 88 6.61 -3.81 13.05
N GLU A 89 7.16 -4.73 13.83
CA GLU A 89 7.44 -6.08 13.36
C GLU A 89 6.15 -6.73 12.85
N CYS A 90 6.20 -7.23 11.63
CA CYS A 90 5.05 -7.80 10.93
C CYS A 90 5.44 -9.08 10.21
N ASN A 91 4.60 -10.11 10.30
CA ASN A 91 4.73 -11.30 9.45
C ASN A 91 4.27 -10.96 8.02
N VAL A 92 5.23 -10.62 7.17
CA VAL A 92 4.98 -10.24 5.76
C VAL A 92 4.36 -11.40 4.98
N THR A 93 4.81 -12.63 5.24
CA THR A 93 4.29 -13.84 4.59
C THR A 93 2.80 -14.03 4.89
N GLU A 94 2.40 -13.85 6.13
CA GLU A 94 0.99 -13.98 6.55
C GLU A 94 0.12 -12.90 5.90
N VAL A 95 0.53 -11.63 5.95
CA VAL A 95 -0.20 -10.52 5.32
C VAL A 95 -0.35 -10.73 3.82
N LEU A 96 0.71 -11.22 3.16
CA LEU A 96 0.67 -11.51 1.74
C LEU A 96 -0.30 -12.67 1.43
N LYS A 97 -0.25 -13.78 2.20
CA LYS A 97 -1.18 -14.91 2.09
C LYS A 97 -2.64 -14.50 2.33
N GLU A 98 -2.89 -13.72 3.40
CA GLU A 98 -4.24 -13.21 3.69
C GLU A 98 -4.77 -12.32 2.56
N THR A 99 -3.93 -11.44 2.03
CA THR A 99 -4.32 -10.55 0.94
C THR A 99 -4.54 -11.33 -0.36
N TYR A 100 -3.65 -12.25 -0.70
CA TYR A 100 -3.80 -13.16 -1.84
C TYR A 100 -5.12 -13.93 -1.81
N ASN A 101 -5.48 -14.50 -0.65
CA ASN A 101 -6.70 -15.29 -0.48
C ASN A 101 -7.98 -14.48 -0.77
N ARG A 102 -7.99 -13.17 -0.59
CA ARG A 102 -9.13 -12.31 -0.94
C ARG A 102 -9.40 -12.25 -2.44
N PHE A 103 -8.38 -12.51 -3.27
CA PHE A 103 -8.50 -12.45 -4.73
C PHE A 103 -8.69 -13.83 -5.38
N THR A 104 -8.56 -14.94 -4.65
CA THR A 104 -8.67 -16.30 -5.21
C THR A 104 -10.02 -16.57 -5.85
N SER A 105 -11.11 -16.09 -5.25
CA SER A 105 -12.47 -16.27 -5.80
C SER A 105 -12.62 -15.51 -7.13
N LEU A 106 -12.13 -14.27 -7.21
CA LEU A 106 -12.19 -13.45 -8.41
C LEU A 106 -11.29 -14.03 -9.52
N ALA A 107 -10.08 -14.46 -9.17
CA ALA A 107 -9.17 -15.12 -10.10
C ALA A 107 -9.78 -16.40 -10.69
N ARG A 108 -10.42 -17.23 -9.84
CA ARG A 108 -11.13 -18.44 -10.28
C ARG A 108 -12.32 -18.12 -11.21
N GLN A 109 -13.09 -17.07 -10.90
CA GLN A 109 -14.20 -16.63 -11.76
C GLN A 109 -13.72 -16.17 -13.14
N ARG A 110 -12.48 -15.67 -13.21
CA ARG A 110 -11.83 -15.24 -14.45
C ARG A 110 -10.99 -16.35 -15.10
N GLU A 111 -11.00 -17.56 -14.54
CA GLU A 111 -10.26 -18.74 -15.02
C GLU A 111 -8.73 -18.50 -15.10
N LEU A 112 -8.18 -17.64 -14.21
CA LEU A 112 -6.76 -17.32 -14.18
C LEU A 112 -5.97 -18.40 -13.42
N ASP A 113 -4.78 -18.74 -13.93
CA ASP A 113 -3.75 -19.44 -13.17
C ASP A 113 -3.14 -18.47 -12.16
N PHE A 114 -3.64 -18.56 -10.91
CA PHE A 114 -3.29 -17.62 -9.83
C PHE A 114 -2.41 -18.33 -8.82
N VAL A 115 -1.11 -17.99 -8.80
CA VAL A 115 -0.08 -18.69 -8.02
C VAL A 115 0.64 -17.75 -7.08
N LEU A 116 0.81 -18.17 -5.83
CA LEU A 116 1.61 -17.49 -4.81
C LEU A 116 2.85 -18.32 -4.46
N ASN A 117 4.02 -17.78 -4.73
CA ASN A 117 5.32 -18.37 -4.41
C ASN A 117 5.96 -17.62 -3.23
N VAL A 118 5.93 -18.24 -2.07
CA VAL A 118 6.59 -17.77 -0.84
C VAL A 118 7.52 -18.86 -0.32
N GLY A 119 8.55 -18.49 0.42
CA GLY A 119 9.43 -19.46 1.06
C GLY A 119 8.69 -20.37 2.06
N GLU A 120 9.37 -21.44 2.48
CA GLU A 120 8.84 -22.39 3.48
C GLU A 120 8.70 -21.75 4.87
N GLN A 121 9.54 -20.76 5.18
CA GLN A 121 9.57 -20.07 6.47
C GLN A 121 8.83 -18.74 6.39
N ASP A 122 8.15 -18.40 7.47
CA ASP A 122 7.56 -17.07 7.63
C ASP A 122 8.64 -16.00 7.67
N PHE A 123 8.37 -14.90 6.98
CA PHE A 123 9.28 -13.77 6.86
C PHE A 123 8.74 -12.56 7.63
N TYR A 124 9.58 -11.96 8.47
CA TYR A 124 9.25 -10.80 9.29
C TYR A 124 10.05 -9.58 8.87
N ALA A 125 9.40 -8.42 8.87
CA ALA A 125 10.01 -7.13 8.60
C ALA A 125 9.30 -6.01 9.38
N HIS A 126 9.99 -4.89 9.60
CA HIS A 126 9.40 -3.69 10.19
C HIS A 126 8.67 -2.88 9.13
N VAL A 127 7.35 -3.02 9.07
CA VAL A 127 6.47 -2.32 8.11
C VAL A 127 5.25 -1.73 8.81
N ASN A 128 4.63 -0.74 8.18
CA ASN A 128 3.27 -0.34 8.55
C ASN A 128 2.29 -1.33 7.91
N LYS A 129 1.67 -2.22 8.72
CA LYS A 129 0.79 -3.30 8.23
C LYS A 129 -0.34 -2.78 7.32
N GLU A 130 -0.97 -1.65 7.68
CA GLU A 130 -2.09 -1.10 6.90
C GLU A 130 -1.62 -0.60 5.53
N ALA A 131 -0.54 0.20 5.49
CA ALA A 131 0.03 0.71 4.25
C ALA A 131 0.56 -0.43 3.36
N PHE A 132 1.26 -1.40 3.95
CA PHE A 132 1.74 -2.58 3.25
C PHE A 132 0.59 -3.40 2.63
N THR A 133 -0.49 -3.66 3.41
CA THR A 133 -1.69 -4.33 2.90
C THR A 133 -2.34 -3.55 1.74
N LYS A 134 -2.37 -2.21 1.80
CA LYS A 134 -2.89 -1.36 0.71
C LYS A 134 -2.06 -1.52 -0.56
N ILE A 135 -0.72 -1.50 -0.45
CA ILE A 135 0.17 -1.69 -1.61
C ILE A 135 -0.10 -3.05 -2.25
N VAL A 136 -0.03 -4.13 -1.47
CA VAL A 136 -0.22 -5.51 -1.96
C VAL A 136 -1.60 -5.68 -2.57
N SER A 137 -2.67 -5.20 -1.91
CA SER A 137 -4.03 -5.25 -2.43
C SER A 137 -4.17 -4.54 -3.79
N ASN A 138 -3.55 -3.39 -3.95
CA ASN A 138 -3.56 -2.66 -5.22
C ASN A 138 -2.84 -3.42 -6.33
N LEU A 139 -1.68 -4.00 -6.04
CA LEU A 139 -0.92 -4.78 -7.02
C LEU A 139 -1.68 -6.02 -7.45
N LEU A 140 -2.24 -6.78 -6.50
CA LEU A 140 -3.03 -7.98 -6.79
C LEU A 140 -4.33 -7.65 -7.54
N ASN A 141 -5.02 -6.57 -7.14
CA ASN A 141 -6.21 -6.12 -7.86
C ASN A 141 -5.91 -5.75 -9.32
N ASN A 142 -4.82 -5.04 -9.55
CA ASN A 142 -4.39 -4.69 -10.91
C ASN A 142 -3.99 -5.95 -11.69
N ALA A 143 -3.19 -6.84 -11.11
CA ALA A 143 -2.76 -8.05 -11.77
C ALA A 143 -3.97 -8.92 -12.17
N VAL A 144 -4.88 -9.24 -11.21
CA VAL A 144 -6.08 -10.04 -11.49
C VAL A 144 -7.00 -9.34 -12.48
N LYS A 145 -7.12 -8.00 -12.44
CA LYS A 145 -8.00 -7.23 -13.34
C LYS A 145 -7.52 -7.23 -14.78
N TYR A 146 -6.21 -7.14 -15.01
CA TYR A 146 -5.65 -6.97 -16.34
C TYR A 146 -5.02 -8.23 -16.94
N ALA A 147 -4.85 -9.30 -16.16
CA ALA A 147 -4.37 -10.57 -16.66
C ALA A 147 -5.29 -11.16 -17.74
N GLU A 148 -4.73 -11.90 -18.66
CA GLU A 148 -5.44 -12.71 -19.65
C GLU A 148 -5.58 -14.16 -19.17
N THR A 149 -4.47 -14.82 -18.78
CA THR A 149 -4.46 -16.23 -18.39
C THR A 149 -3.81 -16.51 -17.05
N TYR A 150 -2.80 -15.70 -16.60
CA TYR A 150 -2.13 -15.98 -15.34
C TYR A 150 -1.74 -14.74 -14.54
N VAL A 151 -1.63 -14.95 -13.23
CA VAL A 151 -1.03 -14.02 -12.27
C VAL A 151 -0.13 -14.82 -11.32
N HIS A 152 1.16 -14.54 -11.31
CA HIS A 152 2.12 -15.12 -10.41
C HIS A 152 2.67 -14.07 -9.44
N VAL A 153 2.71 -14.42 -8.16
CA VAL A 153 3.19 -13.56 -7.08
C VAL A 153 4.36 -14.22 -6.38
N PHE A 154 5.45 -13.48 -6.19
CA PHE A 154 6.67 -13.97 -5.56
C PHE A 154 7.03 -13.10 -4.37
N LEU A 155 7.41 -13.73 -3.25
CA LEU A 155 8.08 -13.09 -2.12
C LEU A 155 9.53 -13.57 -2.10
N GLU A 156 10.46 -12.65 -2.25
CA GLU A 156 11.90 -12.92 -2.30
C GLU A 156 12.66 -12.01 -1.34
N MET A 157 13.79 -12.46 -0.87
CA MET A 157 14.67 -11.70 0.01
C MET A 157 16.06 -11.62 -0.59
N ASN A 158 16.68 -10.44 -0.52
CA ASN A 158 18.05 -10.23 -0.98
C ASN A 158 18.78 -9.26 -0.04
N GLY A 159 20.11 -9.42 0.04
CA GLY A 159 21.00 -8.59 0.84
C GLY A 159 21.52 -9.28 2.10
N ILE A 160 22.56 -8.70 2.70
CA ILE A 160 23.25 -9.18 3.90
C ILE A 160 23.37 -8.02 4.88
N GLY A 161 23.18 -8.30 6.19
CA GLY A 161 23.32 -7.31 7.26
C GLY A 161 22.19 -6.27 7.29
N GLU A 162 22.54 -5.02 7.61
CA GLU A 162 21.57 -3.91 7.82
C GLU A 162 20.86 -3.44 6.55
N LYS A 163 21.35 -3.82 5.36
CA LYS A 163 20.75 -3.47 4.06
C LYS A 163 19.91 -4.60 3.45
N ARG A 164 19.30 -5.43 4.28
CA ARG A 164 18.41 -6.47 3.77
C ARG A 164 17.15 -5.85 3.20
N MET A 165 16.81 -6.28 1.98
CA MET A 165 15.59 -5.90 1.29
C MET A 165 14.74 -7.13 1.03
N PHE A 166 13.43 -6.98 1.03
CA PHE A 166 12.52 -7.97 0.50
C PHE A 166 11.77 -7.41 -0.70
N TYR A 167 11.37 -8.31 -1.57
CA TYR A 167 10.74 -7.98 -2.84
C TYR A 167 9.44 -8.74 -2.99
N ILE A 168 8.40 -8.04 -3.43
CA ILE A 168 7.17 -8.67 -3.89
C ILE A 168 7.05 -8.37 -5.37
N ARG A 169 7.14 -9.43 -6.20
CA ARG A 169 6.94 -9.34 -7.63
C ARG A 169 5.56 -9.88 -7.98
N THR A 170 4.79 -9.08 -8.71
CA THR A 170 3.50 -9.48 -9.30
C THR A 170 3.67 -9.51 -10.80
N VAL A 171 3.41 -10.65 -11.41
CA VAL A 171 3.59 -10.92 -12.84
C VAL A 171 2.24 -11.26 -13.44
N ASN A 172 1.85 -10.62 -14.53
CA ASN A 172 0.64 -10.94 -15.28
C ASN A 172 0.84 -10.77 -16.78
N ASP A 173 0.15 -11.58 -17.57
CA ASP A 173 0.21 -11.68 -19.04
C ASP A 173 -0.80 -10.78 -19.78
N GLY A 174 -1.34 -9.78 -19.13
CA GLY A 174 -2.24 -8.82 -19.79
C GLY A 174 -1.50 -7.95 -20.79
N VAL A 175 -2.25 -7.05 -21.44
CA VAL A 175 -1.68 -6.13 -22.46
C VAL A 175 -0.40 -5.49 -21.93
N ILE A 176 0.68 -5.67 -22.69
CA ILE A 176 2.02 -5.21 -22.31
C ILE A 176 2.08 -3.68 -22.28
N ILE A 177 2.52 -3.14 -21.16
CA ILE A 177 2.69 -1.70 -20.99
C ILE A 177 3.99 -1.26 -21.67
N PRO A 178 3.93 -0.33 -22.66
CA PRO A 178 5.11 0.15 -23.37
C PRO A 178 6.14 0.81 -22.42
N ASN A 179 7.41 0.77 -22.81
CA ASN A 179 8.50 1.33 -22.01
C ASN A 179 8.29 2.81 -21.64
N GLU A 180 7.73 3.60 -22.57
CA GLU A 180 7.44 5.02 -22.39
C GLU A 180 6.38 5.26 -21.31
N MET A 181 5.52 4.26 -21.05
CA MET A 181 4.44 4.36 -20.09
C MET A 181 4.81 3.81 -18.71
N LYS A 182 5.92 3.08 -18.56
CA LYS A 182 6.30 2.41 -17.30
C LYS A 182 6.46 3.36 -16.12
N GLU A 183 6.91 4.57 -16.32
CA GLU A 183 6.94 5.62 -15.31
C GLU A 183 5.63 6.40 -15.23
N GLU A 184 5.00 6.64 -16.36
CA GLU A 184 3.76 7.42 -16.45
C GLU A 184 2.59 6.78 -15.69
N ILE A 185 2.49 5.44 -15.69
CA ILE A 185 1.41 4.72 -14.97
C ILE A 185 1.42 4.91 -13.45
N PHE A 186 2.54 5.39 -12.88
CA PHE A 186 2.63 5.73 -11.45
C PHE A 186 2.25 7.18 -11.15
N LYS A 187 2.01 8.01 -12.18
CA LYS A 187 1.48 9.36 -11.97
C LYS A 187 -0.02 9.30 -11.64
N PRO A 188 -0.51 10.15 -10.73
CA PRO A 188 -1.93 10.18 -10.39
C PRO A 188 -2.81 10.46 -11.62
N PHE A 189 -3.95 9.76 -11.69
CA PHE A 189 -4.96 9.88 -12.74
C PHE A 189 -4.53 9.38 -14.13
N VAL A 190 -3.31 8.86 -14.28
CA VAL A 190 -2.85 8.23 -15.52
C VAL A 190 -3.43 6.82 -15.62
N ARG A 191 -3.89 6.48 -16.83
CA ARG A 191 -4.47 5.18 -17.17
C ARG A 191 -3.94 4.73 -18.54
N PHE A 192 -3.57 3.47 -18.63
CA PHE A 192 -3.19 2.81 -19.86
C PHE A 192 -4.39 2.03 -20.42
N ASN A 193 -4.62 2.07 -21.73
CA ASN A 193 -5.75 1.44 -22.43
C ASN A 193 -7.15 1.96 -22.02
N GLU A 194 -7.41 3.26 -22.22
CA GLU A 194 -8.78 3.79 -22.09
C GLU A 194 -9.76 3.36 -23.20
N LYS A 195 -9.25 2.85 -24.34
CA LYS A 195 -10.03 2.65 -25.56
C LYS A 195 -9.68 1.35 -26.28
N GLU A 196 -9.99 0.20 -25.70
CA GLU A 196 -10.18 -1.01 -26.52
C GLU A 196 -11.59 -1.56 -26.31
N ASP A 197 -12.32 -1.75 -27.42
CA ASP A 197 -13.65 -2.39 -27.52
C ASP A 197 -14.83 -1.76 -26.77
N GLY A 198 -14.86 -0.45 -26.59
CA GLY A 198 -16.06 0.21 -26.00
C GLY A 198 -16.32 -0.15 -24.52
N LYS A 199 -15.47 -0.96 -23.88
CA LYS A 199 -15.51 -1.22 -22.44
C LYS A 199 -14.66 -0.17 -21.71
N VAL A 200 -15.34 0.72 -21.01
CA VAL A 200 -14.67 1.66 -20.09
C VAL A 200 -13.97 0.84 -19.02
N THR A 201 -12.62 0.77 -19.09
CA THR A 201 -11.85 0.14 -18.03
C THR A 201 -12.10 0.89 -16.71
N THR A 202 -12.53 0.18 -15.70
CA THR A 202 -12.89 0.75 -14.39
C THR A 202 -11.64 0.99 -13.55
N GLY A 203 -11.38 2.24 -13.14
CA GLY A 203 -10.25 2.57 -12.24
C GLY A 203 -10.06 4.08 -12.12
N THR A 204 -9.46 4.56 -11.02
CA THR A 204 -9.18 5.99 -10.75
C THR A 204 -7.86 6.47 -11.30
N GLY A 205 -6.91 5.56 -11.58
CA GLY A 205 -5.51 5.92 -11.85
C GLY A 205 -4.76 6.43 -10.61
N ILE A 206 -5.31 6.24 -9.39
CA ILE A 206 -4.65 6.66 -8.14
C ILE A 206 -3.94 5.48 -7.47
N GLY A 207 -4.37 4.26 -7.69
CA GLY A 207 -3.88 3.08 -6.96
C GLY A 207 -2.38 2.89 -7.04
N LEU A 208 -1.78 2.91 -8.24
CA LEU A 208 -0.33 2.76 -8.41
C LEU A 208 0.45 3.96 -7.86
N ALA A 209 -0.06 5.19 -8.03
CA ALA A 209 0.53 6.39 -7.46
C ALA A 209 0.57 6.31 -5.92
N LEU A 210 -0.54 5.97 -5.28
CA LEU A 210 -0.63 5.75 -3.83
C LEU A 210 0.31 4.64 -3.37
N SER A 211 0.36 3.52 -4.09
CA SER A 211 1.25 2.41 -3.73
C SER A 211 2.72 2.79 -3.81
N ARG A 212 3.13 3.59 -4.81
CA ARG A 212 4.49 4.13 -4.91
C ARG A 212 4.81 5.07 -3.75
N SER A 213 3.95 6.05 -3.46
CA SER A 213 4.14 6.96 -2.31
C SER A 213 4.23 6.21 -0.98
N LEU A 214 3.40 5.18 -0.76
CA LEU A 214 3.49 4.34 0.43
C LEU A 214 4.77 3.51 0.48
N ALA A 215 5.27 3.01 -0.65
CA ALA A 215 6.56 2.30 -0.72
C ALA A 215 7.73 3.25 -0.41
N GLU A 216 7.73 4.47 -0.93
CA GLU A 216 8.72 5.51 -0.66
C GLU A 216 8.72 5.93 0.82
N LEU A 217 7.55 6.04 1.45
CA LEU A 217 7.42 6.28 2.90
C LEU A 217 7.98 5.12 3.75
N HIS A 218 8.04 3.89 3.20
CA HIS A 218 8.76 2.75 3.78
C HIS A 218 10.27 2.75 3.43
N GLN A 219 10.81 3.82 2.83
CA GLN A 219 12.20 3.88 2.34
C GLN A 219 12.50 2.81 1.27
N GLY A 220 11.48 2.37 0.58
CA GLY A 220 11.52 1.41 -0.50
C GLY A 220 11.17 2.00 -1.86
N SER A 221 10.82 1.15 -2.79
CA SER A 221 10.39 1.56 -4.13
C SER A 221 9.33 0.64 -4.71
N LEU A 222 8.54 1.16 -5.63
CA LEU A 222 7.64 0.39 -6.47
C LEU A 222 7.90 0.77 -7.93
N MET A 223 8.27 -0.21 -8.74
CA MET A 223 8.61 -0.01 -10.13
C MET A 223 8.04 -1.14 -11.02
N MET A 224 7.99 -0.88 -12.30
CA MET A 224 7.73 -1.88 -13.31
C MET A 224 9.06 -2.30 -13.93
N LEU A 225 9.37 -3.60 -13.86
CA LEU A 225 10.58 -4.15 -14.45
C LEU A 225 10.43 -4.32 -15.97
N GLU A 226 11.55 -4.40 -16.67
CA GLU A 226 11.56 -4.77 -18.06
C GLU A 226 11.13 -6.23 -18.22
N GLY A 227 10.16 -6.45 -19.08
CA GLY A 227 9.64 -7.77 -19.46
C GLY A 227 9.16 -7.70 -20.90
N GLU A 228 9.48 -8.71 -21.71
CA GLU A 228 9.05 -8.77 -23.10
C GLU A 228 7.69 -9.46 -23.26
N GLU A 229 7.35 -10.39 -22.35
CA GLU A 229 6.17 -11.26 -22.44
C GLU A 229 5.15 -11.06 -21.31
N ALA A 230 5.48 -10.27 -20.28
CA ALA A 230 4.61 -10.05 -19.13
C ALA A 230 4.84 -8.70 -18.47
N ASN A 231 3.80 -8.17 -17.82
CA ASN A 231 3.91 -7.02 -16.93
C ASN A 231 4.43 -7.46 -15.57
N VAL A 232 5.56 -6.92 -15.13
CA VAL A 232 6.20 -7.27 -13.86
C VAL A 232 6.28 -6.04 -12.98
N PHE A 233 5.44 -5.98 -11.94
CA PHE A 233 5.52 -4.98 -10.89
C PHE A 233 6.37 -5.49 -9.74
N CYS A 234 7.34 -4.70 -9.30
CA CYS A 234 8.26 -5.04 -8.23
C CYS A 234 8.18 -4.01 -7.11
N LEU A 235 7.67 -4.43 -5.96
CA LEU A 235 7.76 -3.72 -4.70
C LEU A 235 9.04 -4.14 -4.00
N SER A 236 9.85 -3.19 -3.58
CA SER A 236 11.10 -3.40 -2.83
C SER A 236 11.02 -2.61 -1.53
N LEU A 237 11.11 -3.27 -0.39
CA LEU A 237 11.07 -2.63 0.93
C LEU A 237 12.24 -3.12 1.80
N PRO A 238 12.82 -2.25 2.66
CA PRO A 238 13.82 -2.67 3.64
C PRO A 238 13.18 -3.57 4.72
N VAL A 239 13.95 -4.53 5.21
CA VAL A 239 13.53 -5.40 6.33
C VAL A 239 13.46 -4.60 7.62
N GLU A 240 14.44 -3.71 7.83
CA GLU A 240 14.52 -2.81 8.96
C GLU A 240 14.31 -1.36 8.52
N GLN A 241 13.69 -0.55 9.39
CA GLN A 241 13.46 0.85 9.12
C GLN A 241 14.38 1.73 9.97
N ASP A 242 15.04 2.72 9.36
CA ASP A 242 15.98 3.62 10.06
C ASP A 242 15.38 4.31 11.30
N SER A 243 14.09 4.61 11.27
CA SER A 243 13.36 5.19 12.40
C SER A 243 13.25 4.23 13.58
N VAL A 244 13.11 2.94 13.33
CA VAL A 244 13.06 1.90 14.37
C VAL A 244 14.45 1.68 14.95
N ILE A 245 15.48 1.64 14.12
CA ILE A 245 16.89 1.51 14.55
C ILE A 245 17.28 2.67 15.48
N LYS A 246 16.92 3.92 15.14
CA LYS A 246 17.20 5.09 15.99
C LYS A 246 16.50 5.01 17.34
N LEU A 247 15.21 4.66 17.37
CA LEU A 247 14.47 4.48 18.62
C LEU A 247 15.08 3.38 19.50
N THR A 248 15.48 2.25 18.90
CA THR A 248 16.07 1.13 19.64
C THR A 248 17.46 1.50 20.20
N SER A 249 18.25 2.29 19.47
CA SER A 249 19.55 2.78 19.95
C SER A 249 19.40 3.82 21.07
N GLU A 250 18.41 4.72 20.99
CA GLU A 250 18.10 5.69 22.04
C GLU A 250 17.58 4.99 23.31
N TYR A 251 16.73 3.97 23.20
CA TYR A 251 16.29 3.18 24.35
C TYR A 251 17.43 2.41 25.01
N LYS A 252 18.34 1.81 24.22
CA LYS A 252 19.51 1.13 24.76
C LYS A 252 20.45 2.07 25.50
N SER A 253 20.71 3.28 24.96
CA SER A 253 21.54 4.27 25.64
C SER A 253 20.91 4.76 26.96
N VAL A 254 19.60 4.95 27.00
CA VAL A 254 18.87 5.32 28.22
C VAL A 254 18.85 4.20 29.25
N GLU A 255 18.75 2.93 28.84
CA GLU A 255 18.87 1.80 29.78
C GLU A 255 20.28 1.65 30.33
N GLU A 256 21.33 1.83 29.52
CA GLU A 256 22.73 1.80 29.96
C GLU A 256 23.03 2.97 30.91
N GLU A 257 22.58 4.19 30.66
CA GLU A 257 22.70 5.34 31.58
C GLU A 257 21.98 5.07 32.91
N ASN A 258 20.74 4.58 32.87
CA ASN A 258 19.98 4.24 34.08
C ASN A 258 20.62 3.11 34.89
N VAL A 259 21.28 2.14 34.27
CA VAL A 259 22.02 1.07 34.96
C VAL A 259 23.29 1.62 35.60
N VAL A 260 23.98 2.56 34.93
CA VAL A 260 25.18 3.21 35.54
C VAL A 260 24.79 4.09 36.71
N GLU A 261 23.73 4.94 36.60
CA GLU A 261 23.23 5.74 37.71
C GLU A 261 22.82 4.90 38.91
N ARG A 262 22.04 3.83 38.71
CA ARG A 262 21.67 2.91 39.81
C ARG A 262 22.85 2.22 40.45
N ARG A 263 23.93 1.91 39.72
CA ARG A 263 25.17 1.36 40.28
C ARG A 263 25.94 2.39 41.10
N THR A 264 25.94 3.65 40.66
CA THR A 264 26.61 4.74 41.37
C THR A 264 25.86 5.06 42.69
N GLU A 265 24.52 5.16 42.66
CA GLU A 265 23.70 5.35 43.85
C GLU A 265 23.83 4.20 44.85
N LEU A 266 23.95 2.95 44.41
CA LEU A 266 24.18 1.78 45.25
C LEU A 266 25.58 1.75 45.85
N ALA A 267 26.60 2.28 45.15
CA ALA A 267 27.95 2.40 45.67
C ALA A 267 28.04 3.50 46.72
N ASP A 268 27.43 4.67 46.51
CA ASP A 268 27.36 5.77 47.49
C ASP A 268 26.56 5.38 48.75
N SER A 269 25.50 4.59 48.61
CA SER A 269 24.69 4.15 49.76
C SER A 269 25.42 3.10 50.63
N ARG A 270 26.47 2.46 50.12
CA ARG A 270 27.28 1.48 50.84
C ARG A 270 28.54 2.05 51.52
N GLY A 271 28.81 3.35 51.31
CA GLY A 271 29.96 4.02 51.96
C GLY A 271 31.34 3.48 51.58
N GLU A 272 31.48 2.83 50.44
CA GLU A 272 32.78 2.36 49.93
C GLU A 272 33.49 3.50 49.23
N GLN A 273 34.50 4.08 49.90
CA GLN A 273 35.43 5.02 49.25
C GLN A 273 36.25 4.28 48.20
N PRO A 274 36.46 4.88 46.99
CA PRO A 274 37.34 4.28 45.98
C PRO A 274 38.78 4.26 46.52
N GLY A 275 39.28 3.05 46.82
CA GLY A 275 40.67 2.84 47.18
C GLY A 275 41.58 3.21 46.04
N VAL A 276 42.50 4.11 46.31
CA VAL A 276 43.64 4.43 45.49
C VAL A 276 44.55 3.21 45.45
N LEU A 277 44.74 2.64 44.27
CA LEU A 277 45.93 1.91 43.82
C LEU A 277 46.05 2.06 42.32
#